data_1eefbfa1423353cca6f7f7077b14a0ca
#
_entry.id   1eefbfa1423353cca6f7f7077b14a0ca
#
_cell.length_a   1.000
_cell.length_b   1.000
_cell.length_c   1.000
_cell.angle_alpha   90.00
_cell.angle_beta   90.00
_cell.angle_gamma   90.00
#
_symmetry.space_group_name_H-M   'P 1'
#
loop_
_entity.id
_entity.type
_entity.pdbx_description
1 polymer ?
#
loop_
_entity_poly.entity_id
_entity_poly.type
_entity_poly.pdbx_seq_one_letter_code
_entity_poly.pdbx_strand_id
1 'polypeptide(L)'
;MIRCCVFDADGTLLDSMPMWRDITYEYAEQKGVHAPAGLHNTLNRLSLEQCAQHYQGLGVRGTVEEIVKELGQCALEGYRTRVPEKPHAREFLQLLQENRIPVAVATASNREGVLLALKRLGMLPLVDYFTTCTEVGKSKEHPDIFTTCAAQFGAAPQETVVFEDSAYAIRTARAAGFPVVAVEDAISTQGKTGDETREGLARLANLVIADYGQLIGRLTPAEDLSQGLGELLG
;
A
#
# COMPACT_ATOMS: atom_id res chain seq x y z
N MET A 1 -1.90 17.65 -17.05
CA MET A 1 -1.90 18.30 -15.72
C MET A 1 -2.53 17.32 -14.74
N ILE A 2 -1.87 17.03 -13.64
CA ILE A 2 -2.35 16.09 -12.62
C ILE A 2 -3.38 16.79 -11.72
N ARG A 3 -4.52 16.13 -11.47
CA ARG A 3 -5.63 16.68 -10.69
C ARG A 3 -5.81 16.02 -9.33
N CYS A 4 -5.33 14.80 -9.14
CA CYS A 4 -5.33 14.13 -7.84
C CYS A 4 -4.29 13.01 -7.79
N CYS A 5 -3.96 12.56 -6.58
CA CYS A 5 -3.10 11.42 -6.31
C CYS A 5 -3.85 10.35 -5.52
N VAL A 6 -3.66 9.10 -5.90
CA VAL A 6 -4.23 7.92 -5.21
C VAL A 6 -3.08 7.09 -4.66
N PHE A 7 -3.11 6.83 -3.37
CA PHE A 7 -2.07 6.07 -2.68
C PHE A 7 -2.63 4.74 -2.18
N ASP A 8 -1.91 3.67 -2.41
CA ASP A 8 -2.03 2.51 -1.54
C ASP A 8 -1.53 2.84 -0.12
N ALA A 9 -1.88 2.02 0.86
CA ALA A 9 -1.46 2.22 2.23
C ALA A 9 -0.20 1.41 2.59
N ASP A 10 -0.30 0.08 2.55
CA ASP A 10 0.71 -0.85 3.07
C ASP A 10 1.87 -1.05 2.09
N GLY A 11 3.09 -0.75 2.52
CA GLY A 11 4.25 -0.76 1.61
C GLY A 11 4.39 0.52 0.80
N THR A 12 3.37 1.38 0.77
CA THR A 12 3.33 2.63 0.01
C THR A 12 3.38 3.87 0.90
N LEU A 13 2.35 4.19 1.68
CA LEU A 13 2.39 5.29 2.67
C LEU A 13 2.93 4.81 4.02
N LEU A 14 2.64 3.57 4.37
CA LEU A 14 2.98 2.92 5.64
C LEU A 14 4.07 1.88 5.41
N ASP A 15 5.13 1.95 6.20
CA ASP A 15 6.17 0.91 6.23
C ASP A 15 5.71 -0.25 7.13
N SER A 16 4.64 -0.92 6.68
CA SER A 16 3.93 -1.95 7.44
C SER A 16 4.41 -3.37 7.16
N MET A 17 5.19 -3.59 6.10
CA MET A 17 5.64 -4.93 5.72
C MET A 17 6.54 -5.60 6.78
N PRO A 18 7.39 -4.86 7.54
CA PRO A 18 8.07 -5.43 8.71
C PRO A 18 7.10 -5.97 9.77
N MET A 19 6.03 -5.22 10.08
CA MET A 19 4.98 -5.65 11.02
C MET A 19 4.30 -6.94 10.56
N TRP A 20 3.89 -7.03 9.29
CA TRP A 20 3.26 -8.22 8.74
C TRP A 20 4.17 -9.45 8.78
N ARG A 21 5.47 -9.25 8.48
CA ARG A 21 6.48 -10.30 8.64
C ARG A 21 6.57 -10.76 10.11
N ASP A 22 6.68 -9.83 11.04
CA ASP A 22 6.87 -10.12 12.45
C ASP A 22 5.64 -10.83 13.03
N ILE A 23 4.42 -10.38 12.72
CA ILE A 23 3.17 -11.06 13.11
C ILE A 23 3.18 -12.52 12.64
N THR A 24 3.68 -12.79 11.43
CA THR A 24 3.74 -14.16 10.89
C THR A 24 4.46 -15.11 11.84
N TYR A 25 5.58 -14.70 12.41
CA TYR A 25 6.39 -15.53 13.29
C TYR A 25 5.94 -15.46 14.75
N GLU A 26 5.63 -14.25 15.23
CA GLU A 26 5.14 -14.03 16.61
C GLU A 26 3.84 -14.81 16.87
N TYR A 27 2.91 -14.84 15.92
CA TYR A 27 1.66 -15.57 16.07
C TYR A 27 1.88 -17.09 16.16
N ALA A 28 2.73 -17.67 15.29
CA ALA A 28 3.06 -19.08 15.34
C ALA A 28 3.70 -19.47 16.68
N GLU A 29 4.65 -18.64 17.17
CA GLU A 29 5.32 -18.85 18.45
C GLU A 29 4.34 -18.78 19.63
N GLN A 30 3.46 -17.79 19.65
CA GLN A 30 2.40 -17.66 20.68
C GLN A 30 1.46 -18.86 20.71
N LYS A 31 1.24 -19.52 19.57
CA LYS A 31 0.44 -20.74 19.47
C LYS A 31 1.24 -22.02 19.73
N GLY A 32 2.53 -21.89 20.07
CA GLY A 32 3.41 -23.01 20.38
C GLY A 32 3.77 -23.87 19.17
N VAL A 33 3.69 -23.33 17.95
CA VAL A 33 4.06 -24.03 16.70
C VAL A 33 5.31 -23.43 16.10
N HIS A 34 6.14 -24.27 15.49
CA HIS A 34 7.35 -23.81 14.82
C HIS A 34 7.01 -23.22 13.45
N ALA A 35 7.36 -21.95 13.26
CA ALA A 35 7.24 -21.27 11.98
C ALA A 35 8.45 -21.61 11.10
N PRO A 36 8.28 -22.27 9.94
CA PRO A 36 9.41 -22.54 9.05
C PRO A 36 9.99 -21.24 8.47
N ALA A 37 11.28 -21.27 8.16
CA ALA A 37 11.94 -20.17 7.49
C ALA A 37 11.22 -19.85 6.15
N GLY A 38 11.00 -18.58 5.88
CA GLY A 38 10.30 -18.13 4.68
C GLY A 38 8.75 -18.23 4.74
N LEU A 39 8.17 -18.59 5.89
CA LEU A 39 6.72 -18.63 6.07
C LEU A 39 6.04 -17.33 5.63
N HIS A 40 6.61 -16.17 5.95
CA HIS A 40 6.10 -14.88 5.52
C HIS A 40 5.94 -14.77 3.99
N ASN A 41 6.92 -15.26 3.22
CA ASN A 41 6.85 -15.24 1.74
C ASN A 41 5.71 -16.09 1.18
N THR A 42 5.27 -17.11 1.94
CA THR A 42 4.11 -17.91 1.59
C THR A 42 2.82 -17.20 1.94
N LEU A 43 2.74 -16.62 3.15
CA LEU A 43 1.49 -16.06 3.67
C LEU A 43 1.15 -14.68 3.09
N ASN A 44 2.12 -13.85 2.72
CA ASN A 44 1.87 -12.50 2.22
C ASN A 44 1.11 -12.41 0.88
N ARG A 45 0.84 -13.55 0.25
CA ARG A 45 0.06 -13.67 -1.00
C ARG A 45 -1.34 -14.25 -0.78
N LEU A 46 -1.65 -14.62 0.46
CA LEU A 46 -2.86 -15.34 0.82
C LEU A 46 -3.86 -14.39 1.49
N SER A 47 -5.15 -14.73 1.38
CA SER A 47 -6.17 -14.10 2.23
C SER A 47 -5.98 -14.52 3.69
N LEU A 48 -6.57 -13.78 4.63
CA LEU A 48 -6.48 -14.15 6.06
C LEU A 48 -7.05 -15.55 6.32
N GLU A 49 -8.10 -15.96 5.60
CA GLU A 49 -8.69 -17.29 5.70
C GLU A 49 -7.71 -18.36 5.22
N GLN A 50 -7.03 -18.10 4.11
CA GLN A 50 -5.99 -19.01 3.60
C GLN A 50 -4.77 -19.04 4.53
N CYS A 51 -4.39 -17.92 5.13
CA CYS A 51 -3.37 -17.88 6.17
C CYS A 51 -3.79 -18.71 7.37
N ALA A 52 -5.04 -18.60 7.83
CA ALA A 52 -5.56 -19.40 8.94
C ALA A 52 -5.52 -20.91 8.64
N GLN A 53 -5.93 -21.31 7.44
CA GLN A 53 -5.83 -22.72 7.00
C GLN A 53 -4.37 -23.20 6.97
N HIS A 54 -3.45 -22.35 6.54
CA HIS A 54 -2.02 -22.67 6.54
C HIS A 54 -1.50 -22.86 7.97
N TYR A 55 -1.87 -21.99 8.90
CA TYR A 55 -1.52 -22.13 10.32
C TYR A 55 -2.12 -23.40 10.94
N GLN A 56 -3.34 -23.79 10.60
CA GLN A 56 -3.90 -25.08 11.02
C GLN A 56 -3.03 -26.24 10.51
N GLY A 57 -2.57 -26.17 9.26
CA GLY A 57 -1.62 -27.14 8.68
C GLY A 57 -0.29 -27.23 9.43
N LEU A 58 0.15 -26.14 10.08
CA LEU A 58 1.33 -26.12 10.94
C LEU A 58 1.05 -26.62 12.37
N GLY A 59 -0.21 -26.90 12.72
CA GLY A 59 -0.60 -27.40 14.03
C GLY A 59 -1.24 -26.38 14.96
N VAL A 60 -1.53 -25.17 14.49
CA VAL A 60 -2.30 -24.18 15.28
C VAL A 60 -3.70 -24.70 15.49
N ARG A 61 -4.16 -24.73 16.76
CA ARG A 61 -5.52 -25.16 17.14
C ARG A 61 -6.48 -23.98 17.03
N GLY A 62 -7.72 -24.26 16.67
CA GLY A 62 -8.80 -23.29 16.51
C GLY A 62 -9.50 -23.42 15.17
N THR A 63 -10.67 -22.79 15.03
CA THR A 63 -11.37 -22.68 13.75
C THR A 63 -10.69 -21.65 12.85
N VAL A 64 -10.97 -21.66 11.55
CA VAL A 64 -10.47 -20.64 10.61
C VAL A 64 -10.90 -19.24 11.08
N GLU A 65 -12.18 -19.10 11.51
CA GLU A 65 -12.75 -17.82 11.97
C GLU A 65 -12.04 -17.29 13.22
N GLU A 66 -11.70 -18.16 14.16
CA GLU A 66 -10.96 -17.79 15.38
C GLU A 66 -9.56 -17.29 15.03
N ILE A 67 -8.84 -18.02 14.16
CA ILE A 67 -7.48 -17.67 13.74
C ILE A 67 -7.49 -16.35 12.94
N VAL A 68 -8.44 -16.17 12.01
CA VAL A 68 -8.62 -14.91 11.26
C VAL A 68 -8.85 -13.73 12.20
N LYS A 69 -9.71 -13.91 13.19
CA LYS A 69 -9.98 -12.87 14.20
C LYS A 69 -8.72 -12.51 14.99
N GLU A 70 -7.95 -13.50 15.43
CA GLU A 70 -6.71 -13.29 16.19
C GLU A 70 -5.64 -12.59 15.33
N LEU A 71 -5.43 -13.03 14.10
CA LEU A 71 -4.51 -12.37 13.15
C LEU A 71 -4.94 -10.92 12.89
N GLY A 72 -6.24 -10.68 12.72
CA GLY A 72 -6.79 -9.34 12.57
C GLY A 72 -6.54 -8.45 13.78
N GLN A 73 -6.61 -9.01 15.00
CA GLN A 73 -6.29 -8.28 16.24
C GLN A 73 -4.80 -7.96 16.34
N CYS A 74 -3.92 -8.89 15.98
CA CYS A 74 -2.47 -8.65 15.92
C CYS A 74 -2.14 -7.52 14.92
N ALA A 75 -2.74 -7.55 13.73
CA ALA A 75 -2.57 -6.51 12.73
C ALA A 75 -3.07 -5.14 13.23
N LEU A 76 -4.27 -5.10 13.81
CA LEU A 76 -4.86 -3.87 14.36
C LEU A 76 -3.97 -3.24 15.43
N GLU A 77 -3.42 -4.06 16.35
CA GLU A 77 -2.47 -3.61 17.35
C GLU A 77 -1.17 -3.09 16.73
N GLY A 78 -0.68 -3.75 15.68
CA GLY A 78 0.47 -3.31 14.93
C GLY A 78 0.28 -1.94 14.30
N TYR A 79 -0.85 -1.70 13.63
CA TYR A 79 -1.19 -0.39 13.07
C TYR A 79 -1.33 0.69 14.16
N ARG A 80 -1.92 0.32 15.30
CA ARG A 80 -2.12 1.23 16.42
C ARG A 80 -0.81 1.68 17.07
N THR A 81 0.23 0.85 17.09
CA THR A 81 1.41 1.08 17.94
C THR A 81 2.75 1.07 17.21
N ARG A 82 2.92 0.26 16.15
CA ARG A 82 4.25 -0.05 15.60
C ARG A 82 4.52 0.49 14.20
N VAL A 83 3.54 0.47 13.30
CA VAL A 83 3.75 0.79 11.87
C VAL A 83 4.21 2.24 11.69
N PRO A 84 5.42 2.50 11.15
CA PRO A 84 5.87 3.85 10.81
C PRO A 84 5.34 4.28 9.43
N GLU A 85 5.52 5.56 9.11
CA GLU A 85 5.36 6.04 7.74
C GLU A 85 6.53 5.60 6.86
N LYS A 86 6.32 5.48 5.56
CA LYS A 86 7.42 5.41 4.58
C LYS A 86 8.24 6.70 4.62
N PRO A 87 9.56 6.65 4.36
CA PRO A 87 10.41 7.83 4.44
C PRO A 87 9.83 9.00 3.61
N HIS A 88 9.65 10.15 4.27
CA HIS A 88 9.13 11.42 3.72
C HIS A 88 7.70 11.34 3.16
N ALA A 89 6.92 10.27 3.45
CA ALA A 89 5.56 10.15 2.93
C ALA A 89 4.64 11.28 3.42
N ARG A 90 4.67 11.59 4.71
CA ARG A 90 3.88 12.69 5.27
C ARG A 90 4.28 14.05 4.68
N GLU A 91 5.57 14.31 4.52
CA GLU A 91 6.08 15.55 3.91
C GLU A 91 5.58 15.69 2.46
N PHE A 92 5.55 14.59 1.71
CA PHE A 92 5.03 14.59 0.36
C PHE A 92 3.51 14.85 0.32
N LEU A 93 2.72 14.25 1.23
CA LEU A 93 1.29 14.55 1.34
C LEU A 93 1.05 16.04 1.72
N GLN A 94 1.88 16.62 2.59
CA GLN A 94 1.82 18.05 2.91
C GLN A 94 2.10 18.92 1.69
N LEU A 95 3.12 18.57 0.89
CA LEU A 95 3.43 19.26 -0.35
C LEU A 95 2.25 19.22 -1.34
N LEU A 96 1.58 18.08 -1.48
CA LEU A 96 0.37 17.95 -2.31
C LEU A 96 -0.76 18.85 -1.79
N GLN A 97 -1.00 18.86 -0.48
CA GLN A 97 -2.04 19.69 0.14
C GLN A 97 -1.77 21.20 -0.05
N GLU A 98 -0.53 21.66 0.16
CA GLU A 98 -0.11 23.04 -0.07
C GLU A 98 -0.34 23.49 -1.52
N ASN A 99 -0.21 22.56 -2.46
CA ASN A 99 -0.46 22.78 -3.89
C ASN A 99 -1.90 22.45 -4.32
N ARG A 100 -2.80 22.17 -3.37
CA ARG A 100 -4.23 21.86 -3.61
C ARG A 100 -4.45 20.67 -4.55
N ILE A 101 -3.57 19.67 -4.51
CA ILE A 101 -3.73 18.40 -5.20
C ILE A 101 -4.37 17.42 -4.24
N PRO A 102 -5.64 17.02 -4.46
CA PRO A 102 -6.36 16.11 -3.59
C PRO A 102 -5.70 14.75 -3.48
N VAL A 103 -5.80 14.14 -2.30
CA VAL A 103 -5.23 12.85 -1.95
C VAL A 103 -6.33 11.85 -1.63
N ALA A 104 -6.32 10.70 -2.31
CA ALA A 104 -7.10 9.53 -1.93
C ALA A 104 -6.21 8.41 -1.39
N VAL A 105 -6.74 7.63 -0.46
CA VAL A 105 -6.15 6.34 -0.05
C VAL A 105 -7.04 5.21 -0.53
N ALA A 106 -6.44 4.25 -1.24
CA ALA A 106 -7.06 3.07 -1.83
C ALA A 106 -6.34 1.80 -1.34
N THR A 107 -6.91 1.10 -0.35
CA THR A 107 -6.23 -0.03 0.29
C THR A 107 -7.00 -1.34 0.20
N ALA A 108 -6.28 -2.47 0.19
CA ALA A 108 -6.84 -3.80 0.39
C ALA A 108 -6.97 -4.18 1.88
N SER A 109 -6.31 -3.44 2.75
CA SER A 109 -6.27 -3.70 4.19
C SER A 109 -7.53 -3.25 4.93
N ASN A 110 -7.63 -3.68 6.19
CA ASN A 110 -8.74 -3.30 7.06
C ASN A 110 -8.77 -1.78 7.29
N ARG A 111 -9.95 -1.19 7.06
CA ARG A 111 -10.19 0.26 7.19
C ARG A 111 -9.74 0.81 8.54
N GLU A 112 -10.15 0.16 9.63
CA GLU A 112 -9.88 0.63 10.99
C GLU A 112 -8.38 0.69 11.27
N GLY A 113 -7.64 -0.36 10.91
CA GLY A 113 -6.19 -0.44 11.13
C GLY A 113 -5.45 0.68 10.41
N VAL A 114 -5.70 0.86 9.11
CA VAL A 114 -5.05 1.90 8.31
C VAL A 114 -5.38 3.30 8.84
N LEU A 115 -6.66 3.57 9.16
CA LEU A 115 -7.05 4.87 9.72
C LEU A 115 -6.39 5.15 11.08
N LEU A 116 -6.22 4.13 11.94
CA LEU A 116 -5.50 4.27 13.22
C LEU A 116 -4.03 4.65 12.98
N ALA A 117 -3.35 4.00 12.04
CA ALA A 117 -1.97 4.33 11.69
C ALA A 117 -1.86 5.75 11.12
N LEU A 118 -2.68 6.11 10.12
CA LEU A 118 -2.68 7.44 9.52
C LEU A 118 -2.96 8.54 10.55
N LYS A 119 -3.90 8.29 11.49
CA LYS A 119 -4.20 9.23 12.58
C LYS A 119 -3.01 9.41 13.51
N ARG A 120 -2.40 8.31 13.97
CA ARG A 120 -1.23 8.33 14.87
C ARG A 120 -0.04 9.05 14.24
N LEU A 121 0.16 8.87 12.93
CA LEU A 121 1.25 9.48 12.17
C LEU A 121 0.95 10.92 11.72
N GLY A 122 -0.24 11.46 12.04
CA GLY A 122 -0.64 12.82 11.63
C GLY A 122 -0.90 12.96 10.12
N MET A 123 -1.09 11.86 9.41
CA MET A 123 -1.34 11.85 7.97
C MET A 123 -2.83 11.91 7.61
N LEU A 124 -3.72 11.50 8.52
CA LEU A 124 -5.16 11.45 8.26
C LEU A 124 -5.77 12.79 7.82
N PRO A 125 -5.37 13.97 8.38
CA PRO A 125 -5.87 15.26 7.92
C PRO A 125 -5.43 15.65 6.50
N LEU A 126 -4.46 14.93 5.92
CA LEU A 126 -3.90 15.15 4.59
C LEU A 126 -4.60 14.27 3.53
N VAL A 127 -5.59 13.46 3.93
CA VAL A 127 -6.33 12.54 3.06
C VAL A 127 -7.74 13.06 2.86
N ASP A 128 -8.10 13.37 1.62
CA ASP A 128 -9.41 13.92 1.25
C ASP A 128 -10.46 12.82 1.00
N TYR A 129 -10.02 11.63 0.59
CA TYR A 129 -10.89 10.49 0.35
C TYR A 129 -10.21 9.17 0.77
N PHE A 130 -10.98 8.26 1.35
CA PHE A 130 -10.49 6.95 1.78
C PHE A 130 -11.47 5.86 1.37
N THR A 131 -10.99 4.81 0.72
CA THR A 131 -11.78 3.62 0.40
C THR A 131 -10.96 2.34 0.46
N THR A 132 -11.67 1.21 0.57
CA THR A 132 -11.06 -0.12 0.64
C THR A 132 -11.57 -1.02 -0.49
N CYS A 133 -10.81 -2.06 -0.81
CA CYS A 133 -11.25 -3.10 -1.74
C CYS A 133 -12.57 -3.76 -1.29
N THR A 134 -12.78 -3.91 0.02
CA THR A 134 -14.02 -4.45 0.59
C THR A 134 -15.22 -3.55 0.28
N GLU A 135 -15.07 -2.23 0.40
CA GLU A 135 -16.13 -1.25 0.11
C GLU A 135 -16.47 -1.17 -1.37
N VAL A 136 -15.45 -1.30 -2.23
CA VAL A 136 -15.63 -1.34 -3.69
C VAL A 136 -16.15 -2.71 -4.18
N GLY A 137 -15.93 -3.77 -3.40
CA GLY A 137 -16.34 -5.14 -3.72
C GLY A 137 -15.44 -5.84 -4.73
N LYS A 138 -14.24 -5.31 -5.00
CA LYS A 138 -13.25 -5.88 -5.92
C LYS A 138 -11.83 -5.69 -5.42
N SER A 139 -10.95 -6.66 -5.70
CA SER A 139 -9.52 -6.55 -5.45
C SER A 139 -8.84 -5.59 -6.43
N LYS A 140 -7.59 -5.21 -6.17
CA LYS A 140 -6.76 -4.40 -7.06
C LYS A 140 -6.28 -5.15 -8.34
N GLU A 141 -6.71 -6.38 -8.54
CA GLU A 141 -6.65 -7.04 -9.86
C GLU A 141 -7.61 -6.40 -10.86
N HIS A 142 -8.57 -5.60 -10.37
CA HIS A 142 -9.50 -4.78 -11.14
C HIS A 142 -9.24 -3.30 -10.87
N PRO A 143 -9.44 -2.40 -11.87
CA PRO A 143 -9.13 -0.97 -11.72
C PRO A 143 -10.17 -0.21 -10.90
N ASP A 144 -11.24 -0.85 -10.46
CA ASP A 144 -12.43 -0.22 -9.87
C ASP A 144 -12.10 0.69 -8.68
N ILE A 145 -11.18 0.29 -7.80
CA ILE A 145 -10.79 1.11 -6.64
C ILE A 145 -10.09 2.40 -7.07
N PHE A 146 -9.23 2.34 -8.07
CA PHE A 146 -8.51 3.52 -8.60
C PHE A 146 -9.47 4.45 -9.36
N THR A 147 -10.36 3.88 -10.18
CA THR A 147 -11.37 4.66 -10.90
C THR A 147 -12.38 5.29 -9.97
N THR A 148 -12.76 4.62 -8.86
CA THR A 148 -13.60 5.20 -7.81
C THR A 148 -12.93 6.41 -7.16
N CYS A 149 -11.63 6.33 -6.83
CA CYS A 149 -10.89 7.45 -6.27
C CYS A 149 -10.78 8.63 -7.25
N ALA A 150 -10.45 8.38 -8.52
CA ALA A 150 -10.38 9.41 -9.56
C ALA A 150 -11.75 10.11 -9.76
N ALA A 151 -12.82 9.33 -9.82
CA ALA A 151 -14.18 9.84 -9.99
C ALA A 151 -14.62 10.74 -8.82
N GLN A 152 -14.18 10.46 -7.58
CA GLN A 152 -14.44 11.30 -6.40
C GLN A 152 -14.00 12.76 -6.61
N PHE A 153 -12.93 12.97 -7.38
CA PHE A 153 -12.39 14.30 -7.68
C PHE A 153 -12.71 14.79 -9.11
N GLY A 154 -13.57 14.08 -9.84
CA GLY A 154 -13.92 14.38 -11.22
C GLY A 154 -12.71 14.34 -12.17
N ALA A 155 -11.68 13.54 -11.85
CA ALA A 155 -10.47 13.40 -12.64
C ALA A 155 -10.54 12.17 -13.57
N ALA A 156 -9.93 12.29 -14.76
CA ALA A 156 -9.72 11.16 -15.65
C ALA A 156 -8.52 10.30 -15.17
N PRO A 157 -8.41 9.03 -15.60
CA PRO A 157 -7.27 8.21 -15.27
C PRO A 157 -5.92 8.88 -15.57
N GLN A 158 -5.78 9.52 -16.72
CA GLN A 158 -4.53 10.21 -17.15
C GLN A 158 -4.20 11.45 -16.33
N GLU A 159 -5.18 11.99 -15.58
CA GLU A 159 -5.01 13.14 -14.67
C GLU A 159 -4.81 12.70 -13.20
N THR A 160 -4.72 11.40 -12.94
CA THR A 160 -4.65 10.81 -11.60
C THR A 160 -3.40 9.96 -11.48
N VAL A 161 -2.49 10.32 -10.57
CA VAL A 161 -1.29 9.50 -10.30
C VAL A 161 -1.62 8.45 -9.25
N VAL A 162 -1.28 7.19 -9.53
CA VAL A 162 -1.38 6.09 -8.58
C VAL A 162 -0.01 5.80 -7.98
N PHE A 163 0.09 5.69 -6.66
CA PHE A 163 1.27 5.27 -5.91
C PHE A 163 1.00 3.87 -5.35
N GLU A 164 1.88 2.93 -5.64
CA GLU A 164 1.69 1.50 -5.34
C GLU A 164 3.03 0.77 -5.19
N ASP A 165 3.09 -0.28 -4.35
CA ASP A 165 4.26 -1.14 -4.21
C ASP A 165 4.10 -2.50 -4.92
N SER A 166 2.85 -2.94 -5.16
CA SER A 166 2.54 -4.29 -5.64
C SER A 166 2.47 -4.36 -7.16
N ALA A 167 3.30 -5.21 -7.77
CA ALA A 167 3.43 -5.33 -9.22
C ALA A 167 2.09 -5.61 -9.95
N TYR A 168 1.19 -6.41 -9.34
CA TYR A 168 -0.11 -6.71 -9.95
C TYR A 168 -1.03 -5.48 -9.98
N ALA A 169 -1.04 -4.68 -8.90
CA ALA A 169 -1.86 -3.47 -8.81
C ALA A 169 -1.32 -2.36 -9.71
N ILE A 170 0.01 -2.20 -9.80
CA ILE A 170 0.69 -1.33 -10.76
C ILE A 170 0.28 -1.67 -12.18
N ARG A 171 0.32 -2.96 -12.55
CA ARG A 171 -0.08 -3.44 -13.88
C ARG A 171 -1.54 -3.11 -14.17
N THR A 172 -2.43 -3.32 -13.20
CA THR A 172 -3.86 -3.00 -13.32
C THR A 172 -4.10 -1.50 -13.52
N ALA A 173 -3.47 -0.65 -12.70
CA ALA A 173 -3.60 0.81 -12.83
C ALA A 173 -3.04 1.29 -14.18
N ARG A 174 -1.87 0.81 -14.61
CA ARG A 174 -1.29 1.14 -15.93
C ARG A 174 -2.19 0.73 -17.09
N ALA A 175 -2.75 -0.48 -17.04
CA ALA A 175 -3.67 -0.97 -18.07
C ALA A 175 -4.96 -0.12 -18.16
N ALA A 176 -5.39 0.49 -17.05
CA ALA A 176 -6.52 1.40 -17.00
C ALA A 176 -6.17 2.86 -17.36
N GLY A 177 -4.91 3.14 -17.73
CA GLY A 177 -4.46 4.44 -18.22
C GLY A 177 -3.99 5.42 -17.14
N PHE A 178 -3.78 4.95 -15.91
CA PHE A 178 -3.20 5.78 -14.85
C PHE A 178 -1.68 5.88 -15.01
N PRO A 179 -1.06 7.07 -14.89
CA PRO A 179 0.35 7.19 -14.55
C PRO A 179 0.60 6.60 -13.16
N VAL A 180 1.67 5.81 -13.02
CA VAL A 180 1.97 5.08 -11.78
C VAL A 180 3.38 5.36 -11.31
N VAL A 181 3.52 5.70 -10.04
CA VAL A 181 4.78 5.71 -9.29
C VAL A 181 4.83 4.43 -8.45
N ALA A 182 5.79 3.57 -8.74
CA ALA A 182 6.07 2.43 -7.89
C ALA A 182 6.90 2.86 -6.69
N VAL A 183 6.42 2.53 -5.48
CA VAL A 183 7.15 2.74 -4.23
C VAL A 183 7.84 1.43 -3.86
N GLU A 184 9.16 1.42 -3.84
CA GLU A 184 9.91 0.21 -3.52
C GLU A 184 9.77 -0.14 -2.05
N ASP A 185 9.35 -1.37 -1.77
CA ASP A 185 9.38 -1.94 -0.43
C ASP A 185 10.40 -3.07 -0.37
N ALA A 186 11.42 -2.89 0.48
CA ALA A 186 12.55 -3.82 0.56
C ALA A 186 12.14 -5.23 1.02
N ILE A 187 11.08 -5.35 1.84
CA ILE A 187 10.58 -6.65 2.29
C ILE A 187 9.71 -7.30 1.22
N SER A 188 8.84 -6.52 0.59
CA SER A 188 8.00 -6.99 -0.51
C SER A 188 8.81 -7.48 -1.71
N THR A 189 9.98 -6.90 -1.96
CA THR A 189 10.88 -7.27 -3.08
C THR A 189 11.92 -8.34 -2.71
N GLN A 190 12.17 -8.58 -1.42
CA GLN A 190 13.21 -9.51 -0.96
C GLN A 190 12.96 -10.95 -1.43
N GLY A 191 13.93 -11.52 -2.12
CA GLY A 191 13.84 -12.90 -2.64
C GLY A 191 12.83 -13.10 -3.76
N LYS A 192 12.30 -12.02 -4.32
CA LYS A 192 11.37 -12.03 -5.46
C LYS A 192 12.10 -12.10 -6.79
N THR A 193 11.37 -12.46 -7.85
CA THR A 193 11.84 -12.54 -9.22
C THR A 193 10.83 -11.89 -10.17
N GLY A 194 11.25 -11.59 -11.39
CA GLY A 194 10.37 -11.06 -12.42
C GLY A 194 9.86 -9.64 -12.09
N ASP A 195 8.56 -9.44 -12.18
CA ASP A 195 7.92 -8.14 -12.04
C ASP A 195 7.92 -7.59 -10.60
N GLU A 196 8.16 -8.45 -9.61
CA GLU A 196 8.23 -8.04 -8.20
C GLU A 196 9.62 -7.55 -7.78
N THR A 197 10.59 -7.52 -8.68
CA THR A 197 11.90 -6.90 -8.46
C THR A 197 11.86 -5.40 -8.78
N ARG A 198 12.85 -4.63 -8.31
CA ARG A 198 12.99 -3.22 -8.68
C ARG A 198 13.01 -3.02 -10.21
N GLU A 199 13.74 -3.84 -10.93
CA GLU A 199 13.82 -3.80 -12.40
C GLU A 199 12.47 -4.19 -13.03
N GLY A 200 11.73 -5.10 -12.41
CA GLY A 200 10.37 -5.46 -12.83
C GLY A 200 9.42 -4.30 -12.65
N LEU A 201 9.41 -3.67 -11.48
CA LEU A 201 8.60 -2.49 -11.18
C LEU A 201 8.94 -1.33 -12.14
N ALA A 202 10.22 -1.13 -12.47
CA ALA A 202 10.66 -0.10 -13.42
C ALA A 202 10.18 -0.34 -14.87
N ARG A 203 9.86 -1.57 -15.24
CA ARG A 203 9.20 -1.86 -16.53
C ARG A 203 7.70 -1.63 -16.53
N LEU A 204 7.07 -1.73 -15.37
CA LEU A 204 5.61 -1.60 -15.22
C LEU A 204 5.17 -0.17 -14.94
N ALA A 205 5.88 0.55 -14.09
CA ALA A 205 5.53 1.90 -13.65
C ALA A 205 6.15 2.99 -14.54
N ASN A 206 5.68 4.23 -14.44
CA ASN A 206 6.33 5.38 -15.05
C ASN A 206 7.60 5.78 -14.31
N LEU A 207 7.60 5.59 -12.98
CA LEU A 207 8.73 5.93 -12.11
C LEU A 207 8.79 4.94 -10.96
N VAL A 208 9.99 4.64 -10.47
CA VAL A 208 10.23 3.89 -9.22
C VAL A 208 10.97 4.79 -8.25
N ILE A 209 10.48 4.87 -7.04
CA ILE A 209 11.12 5.59 -5.94
C ILE A 209 11.39 4.63 -4.79
N ALA A 210 12.49 4.86 -4.05
CA ALA A 210 12.78 4.17 -2.80
C ALA A 210 12.24 4.96 -1.58
N ASP A 211 12.10 6.28 -1.72
CA ASP A 211 11.50 7.15 -0.72
C ASP A 211 10.94 8.43 -1.38
N TYR A 212 9.99 9.07 -0.70
CA TYR A 212 9.30 10.27 -1.22
C TYR A 212 10.18 11.52 -1.28
N GLY A 213 11.30 11.56 -0.55
CA GLY A 213 12.28 12.64 -0.65
C GLY A 213 12.85 12.79 -2.06
N GLN A 214 12.90 11.69 -2.83
CA GLN A 214 13.31 11.71 -4.24
C GLN A 214 12.33 12.49 -5.13
N LEU A 215 11.02 12.44 -4.83
CA LEU A 215 10.01 13.23 -5.52
C LEU A 215 10.04 14.69 -5.07
N ILE A 216 10.09 14.92 -3.76
CA ILE A 216 10.15 16.26 -3.18
C ILE A 216 11.31 17.05 -3.79
N GLY A 217 12.52 16.46 -3.83
CA GLY A 217 13.70 17.10 -4.39
C GLY A 217 13.61 17.42 -5.90
N ARG A 218 12.81 16.66 -6.66
CA ARG A 218 12.58 16.91 -8.09
C ARG A 218 11.49 17.92 -8.37
N LEU A 219 10.49 18.00 -7.48
CA LEU A 219 9.28 18.80 -7.67
C LEU A 219 9.35 20.18 -7.01
N THR A 220 10.16 20.33 -5.95
CA THR A 220 10.28 21.61 -5.23
C THR A 220 10.75 22.79 -6.11
N PRO A 221 11.54 22.61 -7.19
CA PRO A 221 11.87 23.69 -8.11
C PRO A 221 10.74 24.06 -9.07
N ALA A 222 9.68 23.24 -9.18
CA ALA A 222 8.59 23.49 -10.13
C ALA A 222 7.69 24.64 -9.66
N GLU A 223 7.33 25.54 -10.57
CA GLU A 223 6.38 26.63 -10.32
C GLU A 223 4.94 26.08 -10.14
N ASP A 224 4.63 24.95 -10.79
CA ASP A 224 3.34 24.23 -10.72
C ASP A 224 3.60 22.75 -10.47
N LEU A 225 3.27 22.28 -9.27
CA LEU A 225 3.47 20.89 -8.85
C LEU A 225 2.67 19.89 -9.72
N SER A 226 1.46 20.28 -10.12
CA SER A 226 0.58 19.45 -10.96
C SER A 226 1.19 19.24 -12.36
N GLN A 227 1.78 20.29 -12.93
CA GLN A 227 2.50 20.18 -14.19
C GLN A 227 3.79 19.40 -14.01
N GLY A 228 4.58 19.69 -12.97
CA GLY A 228 5.83 18.99 -12.68
C GLY A 228 5.66 17.49 -12.50
N LEU A 229 4.60 17.05 -11.80
CA LEU A 229 4.22 15.63 -11.71
C LEU A 229 3.88 15.05 -13.07
N GLY A 230 3.12 15.77 -13.91
CA GLY A 230 2.78 15.35 -15.26
C GLY A 230 4.01 15.16 -16.14
N GLU A 231 4.93 16.10 -16.12
CA GLU A 231 6.20 16.05 -16.89
C GLU A 231 7.13 14.93 -16.41
N LEU A 232 7.17 14.69 -15.11
CA LEU A 232 7.99 13.63 -14.51
C LEU A 232 7.52 12.23 -14.91
N LEU A 233 6.23 12.05 -15.21
CA LEU A 233 5.59 10.76 -15.45
C LEU A 233 5.19 10.53 -16.92
N GLY A 234 5.30 11.55 -17.78
CA GLY A 234 5.08 11.46 -19.23
C GLY A 234 6.22 10.82 -19.92
#